data_56f11d8d8ee16a2592dddd80c7164829
#
_entry.id   56f11d8d8ee16a2592dddd80c7164829
#
_cell.length_a   1.000
_cell.length_b   1.000
_cell.length_c   1.000
_cell.angle_alpha   90.00
_cell.angle_beta   90.00
_cell.angle_gamma   90.00
#
_symmetry.space_group_name_H-M   'P 1'
#
loop_
_entity.id
_entity.type
_entity.pdbx_description
1 polymer ?
#
loop_
_entity_poly.entity_id
_entity_poly.type
_entity_poly.pdbx_seq_one_letter_code
_entity_poly.pdbx_strand_id
1 'polypeptide(L)'
;MPRVIFWDVDTQHDFMHVDGKLYVPDAERIIDNLKRLTDYAHGHAICLIASADDHVMSDAEISDTPDWKTTFPPHCLRGSPGQKKIPETALRDPLVIAPARTDPQALRERVRAHRGDILFHKQRFDVFTNENVTTVLDVRAPDDVVLYGVATDVCDKAAIEGLLERRPHTRLFVVTDAVKGIDKDASEQLLKDWGDEGVRLVETREVVEEGLVEHLARATA
;
A
#
# COMPACT_ATOMS: atom_id res chain seq x y z
N MET A 1 -18.78 -10.28 10.66
CA MET A 1 -17.64 -10.78 9.89
C MET A 1 -16.50 -9.79 10.10
N PRO A 2 -15.25 -10.23 10.26
CA PRO A 2 -14.12 -9.33 10.36
C PRO A 2 -14.03 -8.47 9.10
N ARG A 3 -13.58 -7.25 9.28
CA ARG A 3 -13.42 -6.28 8.19
C ARG A 3 -12.01 -6.43 7.66
N VAL A 4 -11.87 -7.10 6.55
CA VAL A 4 -10.60 -7.25 5.84
C VAL A 4 -10.46 -6.11 4.84
N ILE A 5 -9.29 -5.50 4.79
CA ILE A 5 -8.90 -4.62 3.71
C ILE A 5 -7.63 -5.15 3.03
N PHE A 6 -7.50 -4.88 1.74
CA PHE A 6 -6.25 -5.07 1.02
C PHE A 6 -5.57 -3.71 0.85
N TRP A 7 -4.27 -3.67 1.07
CA TRP A 7 -3.49 -2.43 0.94
C TRP A 7 -2.40 -2.60 -0.09
N ASP A 8 -2.59 -1.96 -1.23
CA ASP A 8 -1.67 -1.90 -2.35
C ASP A 8 -0.76 -0.67 -2.22
N VAL A 9 0.52 -0.89 -1.94
CA VAL A 9 1.50 0.18 -1.72
C VAL A 9 2.20 0.49 -3.03
N ASP A 10 1.99 1.70 -3.54
CA ASP A 10 2.78 2.40 -4.56
C ASP A 10 3.12 1.60 -5.84
N THR A 11 2.25 0.73 -6.31
CA THR A 11 2.48 -0.04 -7.54
C THR A 11 2.34 0.82 -8.80
N GLN A 12 3.17 1.88 -8.86
CA GLN A 12 3.23 2.87 -9.95
C GLN A 12 4.29 2.49 -10.98
N HIS A 13 4.13 2.95 -12.21
CA HIS A 13 5.03 2.63 -13.32
C HIS A 13 6.50 2.94 -12.99
N ASP A 14 6.78 4.10 -12.37
CA ASP A 14 8.15 4.51 -12.06
C ASP A 14 8.87 3.55 -11.09
N PHE A 15 8.13 2.77 -10.29
CA PHE A 15 8.68 1.77 -9.37
C PHE A 15 8.68 0.36 -9.98
N MET A 16 7.66 0.03 -10.77
CA MET A 16 7.36 -1.35 -11.19
C MET A 16 8.04 -1.76 -12.50
N HIS A 17 8.47 -0.81 -13.34
CA HIS A 17 9.04 -1.10 -14.64
C HIS A 17 10.50 -0.67 -14.75
N VAL A 18 11.28 -1.43 -15.52
CA VAL A 18 12.75 -1.21 -15.69
C VAL A 18 13.08 0.17 -16.28
N ASP A 19 12.15 0.76 -17.03
CA ASP A 19 12.27 2.12 -17.58
C ASP A 19 11.75 3.21 -16.64
N GLY A 20 11.26 2.83 -15.46
CA GLY A 20 10.79 3.73 -14.42
C GLY A 20 11.91 4.56 -13.79
N LYS A 21 11.55 5.74 -13.29
CA LYS A 21 12.52 6.73 -12.77
C LYS A 21 13.10 6.37 -11.41
N LEU A 22 12.42 5.50 -10.67
CA LEU A 22 12.89 4.97 -9.38
C LEU A 22 12.53 3.47 -9.32
N TYR A 23 12.97 2.74 -10.34
CA TYR A 23 12.70 1.32 -10.47
C TYR A 23 13.20 0.51 -9.27
N VAL A 24 12.31 -0.27 -8.69
CA VAL A 24 12.64 -1.22 -7.62
C VAL A 24 13.13 -2.53 -8.25
N PRO A 25 14.33 -3.01 -7.91
CA PRO A 25 14.90 -4.20 -8.54
C PRO A 25 13.96 -5.42 -8.47
N ASP A 26 13.74 -6.09 -9.61
CA ASP A 26 12.87 -7.27 -9.76
C ASP A 26 11.37 -7.02 -9.48
N ALA A 27 10.91 -5.76 -9.39
CA ALA A 27 9.51 -5.44 -9.14
C ALA A 27 8.57 -5.98 -10.24
N GLU A 28 9.03 -6.05 -11.48
CA GLU A 28 8.25 -6.63 -12.59
C GLU A 28 7.91 -8.11 -12.37
N ARG A 29 8.68 -8.83 -11.55
CA ARG A 29 8.47 -10.26 -11.27
C ARG A 29 7.29 -10.53 -10.35
N ILE A 30 6.84 -9.54 -9.60
CA ILE A 30 5.69 -9.68 -8.71
C ILE A 30 4.38 -9.21 -9.32
N ILE A 31 4.39 -8.64 -10.53
CA ILE A 31 3.19 -8.05 -11.17
C ILE A 31 2.04 -9.05 -11.28
N ASP A 32 2.31 -10.30 -11.66
CA ASP A 32 1.28 -11.33 -11.74
C ASP A 32 0.61 -11.61 -10.39
N ASN A 33 1.38 -11.63 -9.30
CA ASN A 33 0.84 -11.81 -7.95
C ASN A 33 0.05 -10.56 -7.50
N LEU A 34 0.53 -9.36 -7.78
CA LEU A 34 -0.21 -8.12 -7.52
C LEU A 34 -1.57 -8.13 -8.22
N LYS A 35 -1.58 -8.55 -9.50
CA LYS A 35 -2.82 -8.70 -10.27
C LYS A 35 -3.78 -9.70 -9.63
N ARG A 36 -3.30 -10.88 -9.23
CA ARG A 36 -4.12 -11.92 -8.58
C ARG A 36 -4.75 -11.40 -7.30
N LEU A 37 -4.00 -10.68 -6.46
CA LEU A 37 -4.50 -10.07 -5.22
C LEU A 37 -5.55 -9.00 -5.51
N THR A 38 -5.30 -8.11 -6.48
CA THR A 38 -6.24 -7.06 -6.88
C THR A 38 -7.53 -7.65 -7.44
N ASP A 39 -7.43 -8.63 -8.35
CA ASP A 39 -8.59 -9.33 -8.92
C ASP A 39 -9.39 -10.07 -7.84
N TYR A 40 -8.71 -10.71 -6.88
CA TYR A 40 -9.35 -11.39 -5.76
C TYR A 40 -10.12 -10.39 -4.88
N ALA A 41 -9.50 -9.28 -4.49
CA ALA A 41 -10.17 -8.25 -3.70
C ALA A 41 -11.44 -7.74 -4.39
N HIS A 42 -11.34 -7.44 -5.68
CA HIS A 42 -12.48 -6.98 -6.49
C HIS A 42 -13.55 -8.06 -6.71
N GLY A 43 -13.15 -9.32 -6.84
CA GLY A 43 -14.06 -10.45 -7.02
C GLY A 43 -14.87 -10.78 -5.76
N HIS A 44 -14.32 -10.48 -4.59
CA HIS A 44 -14.93 -10.76 -3.28
C HIS A 44 -15.47 -9.51 -2.59
N ALA A 45 -15.53 -8.37 -3.29
CA ALA A 45 -15.99 -7.08 -2.75
C ALA A 45 -15.23 -6.67 -1.47
N ILE A 46 -13.94 -7.01 -1.38
CA ILE A 46 -13.05 -6.58 -0.31
C ILE A 46 -12.64 -5.14 -0.58
N CYS A 47 -12.65 -4.29 0.44
CA CYS A 47 -12.19 -2.91 0.32
C CYS A 47 -10.71 -2.88 -0.03
N LEU A 48 -10.37 -2.31 -1.20
CA LEU A 48 -9.01 -2.08 -1.62
C LEU A 48 -8.63 -0.63 -1.29
N ILE A 49 -7.57 -0.48 -0.51
CA ILE A 49 -6.91 0.79 -0.25
C ILE A 49 -5.58 0.77 -0.99
N ALA A 50 -5.24 1.86 -1.65
CA ALA A 50 -3.94 2.02 -2.28
C ALA A 50 -3.28 3.32 -1.86
N SER A 51 -1.95 3.36 -1.87
CA SER A 51 -1.17 4.58 -1.87
C SER A 51 -0.52 4.82 -3.23
N ALA A 52 -0.19 6.07 -3.51
CA ALA A 52 0.57 6.48 -4.67
C ALA A 52 1.28 7.81 -4.43
N ASP A 53 2.51 7.89 -4.90
CA ASP A 53 3.24 9.15 -4.93
C ASP A 53 2.62 10.13 -5.94
N ASP A 54 2.52 11.39 -5.53
CA ASP A 54 1.93 12.48 -6.32
C ASP A 54 2.84 13.71 -6.20
N HIS A 55 4.07 13.57 -6.73
CA HIS A 55 5.12 14.56 -6.57
C HIS A 55 5.02 15.74 -7.52
N VAL A 56 5.53 16.87 -7.04
CA VAL A 56 6.00 18.00 -7.87
C VAL A 56 7.48 18.24 -7.59
N MET A 57 8.17 18.89 -8.51
CA MET A 57 9.63 19.10 -8.40
C MET A 57 10.07 19.86 -7.14
N SER A 58 9.16 20.60 -6.50
CA SER A 58 9.43 21.34 -5.26
C SER A 58 9.19 20.55 -3.97
N ASP A 59 8.74 19.29 -4.07
CA ASP A 59 8.51 18.47 -2.88
C ASP A 59 9.83 18.13 -2.19
N ALA A 60 9.82 18.13 -0.87
CA ALA A 60 11.02 17.99 -0.07
C ALA A 60 11.69 16.60 -0.18
N GLU A 61 11.00 15.61 -0.74
CA GLU A 61 11.54 14.28 -1.03
C GLU A 61 12.27 14.24 -2.38
N ILE A 62 11.99 15.19 -3.28
CA ILE A 62 12.57 15.21 -4.62
C ILE A 62 13.90 15.96 -4.61
N SER A 63 14.95 15.33 -5.15
CA SER A 63 16.29 15.93 -5.25
C SER A 63 17.04 15.43 -6.48
N ASP A 64 17.75 16.35 -7.16
CA ASP A 64 18.69 15.97 -8.23
C ASP A 64 20.01 15.37 -7.66
N THR A 65 20.23 15.51 -6.34
CA THR A 65 21.36 14.94 -5.60
C THR A 65 20.86 14.22 -4.35
N PRO A 66 20.12 13.11 -4.52
CA PRO A 66 19.43 12.45 -3.41
C PRO A 66 20.39 11.80 -2.42
N ASP A 67 20.00 11.78 -1.16
CA ASP A 67 20.73 11.08 -0.08
C ASP A 67 20.34 9.60 0.04
N TRP A 68 19.32 9.16 -0.71
CA TRP A 68 18.77 7.80 -0.72
C TRP A 68 18.23 7.33 0.64
N LYS A 69 17.89 8.27 1.53
CA LYS A 69 17.32 8.02 2.85
C LYS A 69 16.04 8.82 3.07
N THR A 70 16.10 10.11 2.78
CA THR A 70 15.00 11.06 2.94
C THR A 70 14.65 11.76 1.64
N THR A 71 15.55 11.70 0.66
CA THR A 71 15.37 12.27 -0.67
C THR A 71 15.69 11.25 -1.75
N PHE A 72 14.97 11.34 -2.87
CA PHE A 72 15.07 10.46 -4.02
C PHE A 72 15.10 11.27 -5.32
N PRO A 73 15.57 10.69 -6.44
CA PRO A 73 15.55 11.38 -7.74
C PRO A 73 14.10 11.68 -8.14
N PRO A 74 13.87 12.63 -9.07
CA PRO A 74 12.53 12.93 -9.57
C PRO A 74 11.82 11.68 -10.11
N HIS A 75 10.72 11.32 -9.48
CA HIS A 75 9.90 10.15 -9.80
C HIS A 75 8.41 10.44 -9.55
N CYS A 76 7.51 9.66 -10.09
CA CYS A 76 6.06 9.75 -9.91
C CYS A 76 5.53 11.19 -9.97
N LEU A 77 6.12 12.00 -10.87
CA LEU A 77 5.74 13.40 -11.02
C LEU A 77 4.29 13.50 -11.53
N ARG A 78 3.52 14.38 -10.91
CA ARG A 78 2.11 14.60 -11.19
C ARG A 78 1.83 14.76 -12.68
N GLY A 79 0.91 13.94 -13.20
CA GLY A 79 0.53 13.93 -14.60
C GLY A 79 1.48 13.21 -15.54
N SER A 80 2.62 12.70 -15.05
CA SER A 80 3.53 11.89 -15.86
C SER A 80 3.01 10.45 -16.07
N PRO A 81 3.49 9.74 -17.08
CA PRO A 81 3.22 8.29 -17.20
C PRO A 81 3.70 7.50 -15.98
N GLY A 82 4.85 7.90 -15.39
CA GLY A 82 5.47 7.25 -14.25
C GLY A 82 4.64 7.31 -12.97
N GLN A 83 3.80 8.33 -12.81
CA GLN A 83 2.88 8.46 -11.68
C GLN A 83 1.75 7.43 -11.70
N LYS A 84 1.37 6.94 -12.86
CA LYS A 84 0.21 6.05 -12.99
C LYS A 84 0.48 4.70 -12.36
N LYS A 85 -0.51 4.18 -11.65
CA LYS A 85 -0.49 2.76 -11.25
C LYS A 85 -0.41 1.87 -12.50
N ILE A 86 0.24 0.73 -12.36
CA ILE A 86 0.26 -0.27 -13.43
C ILE A 86 -1.15 -0.79 -13.72
N PRO A 87 -1.46 -1.23 -14.96
CA PRO A 87 -2.79 -1.73 -15.31
C PRO A 87 -3.27 -2.90 -14.45
N GLU A 88 -2.35 -3.74 -14.00
CA GLU A 88 -2.59 -4.95 -13.23
C GLU A 88 -3.18 -4.65 -11.83
N THR A 89 -2.90 -3.45 -11.30
CA THR A 89 -3.42 -2.97 -10.01
C THR A 89 -4.36 -1.78 -10.17
N ALA A 90 -5.04 -1.69 -11.31
CA ALA A 90 -5.99 -0.62 -11.59
C ALA A 90 -7.14 -0.62 -10.58
N LEU A 91 -7.41 0.54 -10.00
CA LEU A 91 -8.45 0.73 -9.01
C LEU A 91 -9.83 0.90 -9.67
N ARG A 92 -10.90 0.49 -8.97
CA ARG A 92 -12.29 0.63 -9.41
C ARG A 92 -12.97 1.78 -8.67
N ASP A 93 -13.41 2.78 -9.42
CA ASP A 93 -14.09 3.98 -8.88
C ASP A 93 -13.38 4.55 -7.63
N PRO A 94 -12.09 4.93 -7.71
CA PRO A 94 -11.32 5.29 -6.53
C PRO A 94 -11.75 6.63 -5.93
N LEU A 95 -11.96 6.63 -4.61
CA LEU A 95 -12.01 7.86 -3.83
C LEU A 95 -10.59 8.35 -3.59
N VAL A 96 -10.17 9.35 -4.37
CA VAL A 96 -8.84 9.95 -4.22
C VAL A 96 -8.82 10.89 -3.02
N ILE A 97 -7.84 10.69 -2.14
CA ILE A 97 -7.59 11.45 -0.91
C ILE A 97 -6.25 12.17 -1.03
N ALA A 98 -6.32 13.47 -1.30
CA ALA A 98 -5.13 14.32 -1.39
C ALA A 98 -4.40 14.43 -0.05
N PRO A 99 -3.07 14.76 -0.04
CA PRO A 99 -2.30 14.92 1.19
C PRO A 99 -2.80 16.05 2.10
N ALA A 100 -3.36 17.11 1.50
CA ALA A 100 -3.87 18.24 2.25
C ALA A 100 -4.99 17.81 3.21
N ARG A 101 -4.90 18.29 4.45
CA ARG A 101 -5.89 18.01 5.48
C ARG A 101 -7.30 18.40 5.03
N THR A 102 -8.21 17.45 5.10
CA THR A 102 -9.63 17.63 4.85
C THR A 102 -10.37 17.76 6.19
N ASP A 103 -11.48 18.47 6.23
CA ASP A 103 -12.37 18.44 7.40
C ASP A 103 -12.72 16.98 7.75
N PRO A 104 -12.43 16.52 8.98
CA PRO A 104 -12.60 15.11 9.32
C PRO A 104 -14.05 14.62 9.24
N GLN A 105 -15.03 15.49 9.53
CA GLN A 105 -16.44 15.11 9.46
C GLN A 105 -16.87 14.91 8.02
N ALA A 106 -16.56 15.85 7.14
CA ALA A 106 -16.84 15.74 5.70
C ALA A 106 -16.14 14.53 5.07
N LEU A 107 -14.89 14.25 5.48
CA LEU A 107 -14.17 13.06 5.02
C LEU A 107 -14.84 11.77 5.48
N ARG A 108 -15.25 11.67 6.75
CA ARG A 108 -15.98 10.50 7.27
C ARG A 108 -17.26 10.23 6.47
N GLU A 109 -18.02 11.28 6.15
CA GLU A 109 -19.26 11.15 5.37
C GLU A 109 -18.95 10.64 3.95
N ARG A 110 -17.95 11.21 3.29
CA ARG A 110 -17.51 10.77 1.96
C ARG A 110 -17.08 9.31 1.97
N VAL A 111 -16.23 8.91 2.93
CA VAL A 111 -15.73 7.53 3.05
C VAL A 111 -16.86 6.54 3.34
N ARG A 112 -17.83 6.89 4.22
CA ARG A 112 -19.00 6.03 4.51
C ARG A 112 -19.90 5.83 3.29
N ALA A 113 -20.07 6.87 2.48
CA ALA A 113 -20.89 6.82 1.28
C ALA A 113 -20.23 6.06 0.12
N HIS A 114 -18.88 6.06 0.09
CA HIS A 114 -18.11 5.47 -1.00
C HIS A 114 -18.10 3.94 -0.96
N ARG A 115 -18.21 3.30 -2.15
CA ARG A 115 -18.25 1.84 -2.32
C ARG A 115 -17.12 1.29 -3.17
N GLY A 116 -16.41 2.16 -3.90
CA GLY A 116 -15.22 1.81 -4.67
C GLY A 116 -13.95 1.74 -3.80
N ASP A 117 -12.82 1.68 -4.47
CA ASP A 117 -11.50 1.66 -3.85
C ASP A 117 -11.15 3.03 -3.25
N ILE A 118 -10.08 3.07 -2.45
CA ILE A 118 -9.57 4.32 -1.87
C ILE A 118 -8.12 4.49 -2.30
N LEU A 119 -7.77 5.67 -2.78
CA LEU A 119 -6.41 6.02 -3.17
C LEU A 119 -5.89 7.17 -2.33
N PHE A 120 -4.86 6.93 -1.54
CA PHE A 120 -4.11 7.98 -0.88
C PHE A 120 -3.01 8.52 -1.80
N HIS A 121 -3.06 9.80 -2.12
CA HIS A 121 -1.90 10.49 -2.66
C HIS A 121 -0.97 10.91 -1.53
N LYS A 122 0.33 10.75 -1.71
CA LYS A 122 1.36 11.17 -0.76
C LYS A 122 2.51 11.88 -1.45
N GLN A 123 3.27 12.67 -0.69
CA GLN A 123 4.43 13.45 -1.12
C GLN A 123 5.67 13.12 -0.27
N ARG A 124 5.59 11.99 0.42
CA ARG A 124 6.64 11.36 1.23
C ARG A 124 6.47 9.86 1.17
N PHE A 125 7.56 9.12 1.35
CA PHE A 125 7.49 7.65 1.42
C PHE A 125 6.54 7.14 2.52
N ASP A 126 6.38 7.88 3.62
CA ASP A 126 5.43 7.54 4.68
C ASP A 126 4.01 8.04 4.31
N VAL A 127 3.10 7.09 4.09
CA VAL A 127 1.70 7.35 3.78
C VAL A 127 0.97 8.08 4.91
N PHE A 128 1.41 7.93 6.16
CA PHE A 128 0.81 8.60 7.31
C PHE A 128 1.15 10.10 7.40
N THR A 129 2.03 10.59 6.54
CA THR A 129 2.19 12.05 6.33
C THR A 129 0.96 12.67 5.66
N ASN A 130 0.12 11.88 4.99
CA ASN A 130 -1.23 12.29 4.63
C ASN A 130 -2.13 12.19 5.87
N GLU A 131 -2.41 13.34 6.50
CA GLU A 131 -3.17 13.43 7.76
C GLU A 131 -4.60 12.83 7.68
N ASN A 132 -5.10 12.54 6.49
CA ASN A 132 -6.43 11.96 6.28
C ASN A 132 -6.46 10.45 6.46
N VAL A 133 -5.32 9.75 6.39
CA VAL A 133 -5.22 8.28 6.47
C VAL A 133 -5.88 7.76 7.73
N THR A 134 -5.56 8.34 8.88
CA THR A 134 -6.14 7.93 10.17
C THR A 134 -7.66 8.03 10.18
N THR A 135 -8.22 9.12 9.63
CA THR A 135 -9.69 9.30 9.55
C THR A 135 -10.34 8.23 8.66
N VAL A 136 -9.72 7.86 7.55
CA VAL A 136 -10.21 6.78 6.68
C VAL A 136 -10.15 5.44 7.39
N LEU A 137 -9.04 5.13 8.05
CA LEU A 137 -8.89 3.91 8.84
C LEU A 137 -9.86 3.83 10.01
N ASP A 138 -10.21 4.95 10.65
CA ASP A 138 -11.25 5.00 11.69
C ASP A 138 -12.63 4.62 11.14
N VAL A 139 -12.94 5.04 9.91
CA VAL A 139 -14.23 4.72 9.27
C VAL A 139 -14.28 3.28 8.78
N ARG A 140 -13.22 2.81 8.14
CA ARG A 140 -13.13 1.42 7.63
C ARG A 140 -12.92 0.43 8.76
N ALA A 141 -12.20 0.84 9.81
CA ALA A 141 -11.92 0.10 11.04
C ALA A 141 -11.56 -1.37 10.76
N PRO A 142 -10.49 -1.65 10.01
CA PRO A 142 -10.14 -3.01 9.63
C PRO A 142 -9.75 -3.84 10.85
N ASP A 143 -10.20 -5.08 10.87
CA ASP A 143 -9.71 -6.09 11.80
C ASP A 143 -8.46 -6.76 11.24
N ASP A 144 -8.37 -6.83 9.90
CA ASP A 144 -7.25 -7.43 9.15
C ASP A 144 -6.84 -6.53 7.99
N VAL A 145 -5.53 -6.43 7.77
CA VAL A 145 -4.93 -5.77 6.61
C VAL A 145 -4.02 -6.76 5.89
N VAL A 146 -4.26 -6.97 4.60
CA VAL A 146 -3.38 -7.74 3.70
C VAL A 146 -2.61 -6.73 2.85
N LEU A 147 -1.31 -6.59 3.09
CA LEU A 147 -0.45 -5.58 2.49
C LEU A 147 0.49 -6.21 1.46
N TYR A 148 0.64 -5.51 0.33
CA TYR A 148 1.55 -5.85 -0.76
C TYR A 148 1.94 -4.59 -1.54
N GLY A 149 3.02 -4.65 -2.31
CA GLY A 149 3.50 -3.53 -3.14
C GLY A 149 5.00 -3.29 -3.06
N VAL A 150 5.41 -2.02 -3.12
CA VAL A 150 6.82 -1.57 -3.15
C VAL A 150 7.01 -0.21 -2.46
N ALA A 151 8.19 0.10 -1.93
CA ALA A 151 9.32 -0.80 -1.74
C ALA A 151 9.33 -1.29 -0.28
N THR A 152 9.67 -2.58 -0.08
CA THR A 152 9.64 -3.24 1.23
C THR A 152 10.43 -2.47 2.30
N ASP A 153 11.60 -1.97 1.95
CA ASP A 153 12.52 -1.26 2.85
C ASP A 153 12.25 0.27 2.94
N VAL A 154 11.24 0.78 2.23
CA VAL A 154 10.88 2.22 2.22
C VAL A 154 9.39 2.41 2.50
N CYS A 155 8.53 2.39 1.47
CA CYS A 155 7.10 2.73 1.59
C CYS A 155 6.30 1.64 2.29
N ASP A 156 6.56 0.35 2.00
CA ASP A 156 5.93 -0.76 2.72
C ASP A 156 6.31 -0.72 4.20
N LYS A 157 7.61 -0.49 4.50
CA LYS A 157 8.09 -0.33 5.87
C LYS A 157 7.32 0.76 6.60
N ALA A 158 7.24 1.95 6.03
CA ALA A 158 6.54 3.07 6.66
C ALA A 158 5.04 2.76 6.87
N ALA A 159 4.39 2.09 5.91
CA ALA A 159 3.00 1.69 6.03
C ALA A 159 2.79 0.64 7.13
N ILE A 160 3.64 -0.39 7.19
CA ILE A 160 3.56 -1.47 8.19
C ILE A 160 3.82 -0.93 9.59
N GLU A 161 4.95 -0.24 9.81
CA GLU A 161 5.31 0.33 11.11
C GLU A 161 4.27 1.35 11.58
N GLY A 162 3.76 2.18 10.65
CA GLY A 162 2.69 3.12 10.94
C GLY A 162 1.36 2.44 11.31
N LEU A 163 1.03 1.29 10.72
CA LEU A 163 -0.13 0.48 11.10
C LEU A 163 0.07 -0.17 12.46
N LEU A 164 1.23 -0.78 12.73
CA LEU A 164 1.55 -1.39 14.03
C LEU A 164 1.42 -0.38 15.17
N GLU A 165 1.93 0.83 14.97
CA GLU A 165 1.85 1.90 15.96
C GLU A 165 0.42 2.41 16.19
N ARG A 166 -0.31 2.69 15.09
CA ARG A 166 -1.61 3.39 15.14
C ARG A 166 -2.80 2.47 15.23
N ARG A 167 -2.62 1.20 14.92
CA ARG A 167 -3.68 0.16 14.86
C ARG A 167 -3.25 -1.14 15.54
N PRO A 168 -2.82 -1.11 16.83
CA PRO A 168 -2.21 -2.27 17.49
C PRO A 168 -3.14 -3.48 17.64
N HIS A 169 -4.45 -3.32 17.38
CA HIS A 169 -5.42 -4.42 17.41
C HIS A 169 -5.76 -4.96 16.00
N THR A 170 -5.25 -4.34 14.95
CA THR A 170 -5.42 -4.82 13.58
C THR A 170 -4.34 -5.86 13.28
N ARG A 171 -4.76 -7.04 12.80
CA ARG A 171 -3.80 -8.07 12.37
C ARG A 171 -3.25 -7.72 11.01
N LEU A 172 -1.93 -7.73 10.88
CA LEU A 172 -1.26 -7.43 9.61
C LEU A 172 -0.77 -8.71 8.95
N PHE A 173 -0.99 -8.80 7.65
CA PHE A 173 -0.52 -9.84 6.75
C PHE A 173 0.31 -9.18 5.66
N VAL A 174 1.55 -9.60 5.48
CA VAL A 174 2.41 -9.15 4.38
C VAL A 174 2.56 -10.30 3.40
N VAL A 175 2.25 -10.03 2.13
CA VAL A 175 2.31 -11.04 1.07
C VAL A 175 3.72 -11.07 0.49
N THR A 176 4.54 -12.01 0.95
CA THR A 176 5.99 -12.04 0.74
C THR A 176 6.42 -12.23 -0.71
N ASP A 177 5.61 -12.87 -1.53
CA ASP A 177 5.83 -13.04 -2.97
C ASP A 177 5.14 -11.95 -3.83
N ALA A 178 4.62 -10.90 -3.16
CA ALA A 178 4.02 -9.71 -3.76
C ALA A 178 4.58 -8.40 -3.18
N VAL A 179 5.77 -8.45 -2.57
CA VAL A 179 6.56 -7.27 -2.15
C VAL A 179 7.97 -7.33 -2.74
N LYS A 180 8.57 -6.17 -2.97
CA LYS A 180 9.97 -6.01 -3.40
C LYS A 180 10.56 -4.75 -2.78
N GLY A 181 11.81 -4.83 -2.37
CA GLY A 181 12.55 -3.69 -1.84
C GLY A 181 13.73 -3.30 -2.71
N ILE A 182 14.28 -2.13 -2.44
CA ILE A 182 15.46 -1.59 -3.13
C ILE A 182 16.71 -2.36 -2.68
N ASP A 183 16.86 -2.55 -1.38
CA ASP A 183 17.91 -3.37 -0.78
C ASP A 183 17.33 -4.73 -0.39
N LYS A 184 17.80 -5.79 -1.05
CA LYS A 184 17.30 -7.13 -0.84
C LYS A 184 17.56 -7.65 0.58
N ASP A 185 18.79 -7.46 1.07
CA ASP A 185 19.18 -7.99 2.38
C ASP A 185 18.45 -7.25 3.50
N ALA A 186 18.31 -5.93 3.39
CA ALA A 186 17.51 -5.13 4.31
C ALA A 186 16.03 -5.56 4.29
N SER A 187 15.46 -5.82 3.12
CA SER A 187 14.08 -6.26 2.97
C SER A 187 13.83 -7.63 3.59
N GLU A 188 14.73 -8.59 3.37
CA GLU A 188 14.65 -9.92 3.99
C GLU A 188 14.75 -9.84 5.52
N GLN A 189 15.62 -8.97 6.06
CA GLN A 189 15.72 -8.75 7.50
C GLN A 189 14.45 -8.12 8.06
N LEU A 190 13.88 -7.10 7.40
CA LEU A 190 12.63 -6.47 7.83
C LEU A 190 11.46 -7.45 7.86
N LEU A 191 11.31 -8.30 6.84
CA LEU A 191 10.26 -9.33 6.84
C LEU A 191 10.40 -10.25 8.05
N LYS A 192 11.62 -10.66 8.38
CA LYS A 192 11.88 -11.49 9.56
C LYS A 192 11.53 -10.75 10.86
N ASP A 193 11.98 -9.51 11.01
CA ASP A 193 11.74 -8.71 12.20
C ASP A 193 10.25 -8.49 12.43
N TRP A 194 9.49 -8.16 11.38
CA TRP A 194 8.03 -8.04 11.47
C TRP A 194 7.35 -9.37 11.82
N GLY A 195 7.85 -10.49 11.30
CA GLY A 195 7.36 -11.82 11.70
C GLY A 195 7.54 -12.06 13.19
N ASP A 196 8.68 -11.68 13.75
CA ASP A 196 8.99 -11.78 15.20
C ASP A 196 8.10 -10.80 16.02
N GLU A 197 7.66 -9.67 15.45
CA GLU A 197 6.72 -8.71 16.05
C GLU A 197 5.23 -9.12 15.89
N GLY A 198 4.94 -10.23 15.21
CA GLY A 198 3.59 -10.79 15.09
C GLY A 198 2.87 -10.43 13.79
N VAL A 199 3.53 -9.79 12.82
CA VAL A 199 3.03 -9.66 11.45
C VAL A 199 3.02 -11.06 10.81
N ARG A 200 1.93 -11.41 10.16
CA ARG A 200 1.81 -12.71 9.47
C ARG A 200 2.39 -12.61 8.06
N LEU A 201 3.40 -13.39 7.81
CA LEU A 201 4.00 -13.53 6.48
C LEU A 201 3.26 -14.64 5.74
N VAL A 202 2.70 -14.30 4.59
CA VAL A 202 1.88 -15.22 3.76
C VAL A 202 2.30 -15.12 2.30
N GLU A 203 1.91 -16.08 1.50
CA GLU A 203 2.07 -16.04 0.04
C GLU A 203 0.74 -15.73 -0.65
N THR A 204 0.81 -15.23 -1.88
CA THR A 204 -0.37 -14.95 -2.72
C THR A 204 -1.30 -16.15 -2.82
N ARG A 205 -0.76 -17.38 -2.89
CA ARG A 205 -1.54 -18.61 -2.96
C ARG A 205 -2.41 -18.82 -1.72
N GLU A 206 -1.88 -18.55 -0.53
CA GLU A 206 -2.64 -18.69 0.72
C GLU A 206 -3.82 -17.72 0.77
N VAL A 207 -3.61 -16.49 0.26
CA VAL A 207 -4.66 -15.47 0.21
C VAL A 207 -5.74 -15.82 -0.81
N VAL A 208 -5.34 -16.22 -2.03
CA VAL A 208 -6.25 -16.32 -3.19
C VAL A 208 -6.84 -17.72 -3.35
N GLU A 209 -6.12 -18.79 -3.00
CA GLU A 209 -6.51 -20.17 -3.28
C GLU A 209 -6.83 -20.98 -2.01
N GLU A 210 -6.15 -20.70 -0.90
CA GLU A 210 -6.31 -21.48 0.33
C GLU A 210 -7.33 -20.87 1.31
N GLY A 211 -8.00 -19.79 0.91
CA GLY A 211 -9.12 -19.22 1.65
C GLY A 211 -8.72 -18.53 2.95
N LEU A 212 -7.54 -17.87 2.99
CA LEU A 212 -7.09 -17.13 4.17
C LEU A 212 -8.17 -16.16 4.67
N VAL A 213 -8.78 -15.38 3.76
CA VAL A 213 -9.78 -14.37 4.11
C VAL A 213 -11.05 -15.00 4.69
N GLU A 214 -11.50 -16.13 4.12
CA GLU A 214 -12.64 -16.89 4.62
C GLU A 214 -12.37 -17.52 6.00
N HIS A 215 -11.13 -17.97 6.24
CA HIS A 215 -10.71 -18.48 7.55
C HIS A 215 -10.69 -17.37 8.60
N LEU A 216 -10.21 -16.17 8.26
CA LEU A 216 -10.24 -15.00 9.13
C LEU A 216 -11.70 -14.64 9.49
N ALA A 217 -12.61 -14.73 8.51
CA ALA A 217 -14.02 -14.47 8.72
C ALA A 217 -14.70 -15.44 9.71
N ARG A 218 -14.23 -16.68 9.78
CA ARG A 218 -14.78 -17.73 10.69
C ARG A 218 -14.22 -17.69 12.10
N ALA A 219 -12.95 -17.25 12.25
CA ALA A 219 -12.26 -17.26 13.54
C ALA A 219 -12.78 -16.23 14.55
N THR A 220 -13.67 -15.31 14.13
CA THR A 220 -14.25 -14.23 14.94
C THR A 220 -15.77 -14.35 15.11
N ALA A 221 -16.36 -15.44 14.67
CA ALA A 221 -17.78 -15.77 14.87
C ALA A 221 -17.96 -16.73 16.04
#